data_36c72d133d08f723f284737317bd67db
#
_entry.id   36c72d133d08f723f284737317bd67db
#
_cell.length_a   1.000
_cell.length_b   1.000
_cell.length_c   1.000
_cell.angle_alpha   90.00
_cell.angle_beta   90.00
_cell.angle_gamma   90.00
#
_symmetry.space_group_name_H-M   'P 1'
#
loop_
_entity.id
_entity.type
_entity.pdbx_description
1 polymer ?
#
loop_
_entity_poly.entity_id
_entity_poly.type
_entity_poly.pdbx_seq_one_letter_code
_entity_poly.pdbx_strand_id
1 'polypeptide(L)'
;MREDKWLWLDMDGTFVDFYGVIDWLECLTAHDTKPYRVAKCLYNEYELLEVLFELKLKGWNIGIISWSSKENNAEFDKKVEQAKREWMFEKCLDIIIDKMIVTPYGVCKADTCRKYGFGILADDEEQNRNAWDLGATIDANNNLIEELKKLLVA
;
A
#
# COMPACT_ATOMS: atom_id res chain seq x y z
N MET A 1 -8.73 26.39 -8.39
CA MET A 1 -7.72 25.50 -7.76
C MET A 1 -8.27 24.09 -7.70
N ARG A 2 -7.55 23.12 -8.23
CA ARG A 2 -7.91 21.73 -8.04
C ARG A 2 -7.59 21.32 -6.61
N GLU A 3 -8.57 20.76 -5.92
CA GLU A 3 -8.28 20.08 -4.67
C GLU A 3 -7.44 18.85 -4.99
N ASP A 4 -6.34 18.68 -4.26
CA ASP A 4 -5.53 17.45 -4.37
C ASP A 4 -6.37 16.28 -3.87
N LYS A 5 -6.49 15.25 -4.69
CA LYS A 5 -7.15 14.01 -4.30
C LYS A 5 -6.15 12.88 -4.31
N TRP A 6 -6.17 12.10 -3.24
CA TRP A 6 -5.21 11.03 -3.01
C TRP A 6 -5.87 9.67 -3.07
N LEU A 7 -5.20 8.74 -3.70
CA LEU A 7 -5.46 7.33 -3.54
C LEU A 7 -4.31 6.75 -2.72
N TRP A 8 -4.60 6.28 -1.53
CA TRP A 8 -3.65 5.65 -0.64
C TRP A 8 -3.82 4.14 -0.73
N LEU A 9 -2.72 3.44 -0.98
CA LEU A 9 -2.71 1.98 -1.10
C LEU A 9 -1.91 1.40 0.06
N ASP A 10 -2.50 0.42 0.75
CA ASP A 10 -1.76 -0.51 1.59
C ASP A 10 -0.96 -1.46 0.69
N MET A 11 0.06 -2.14 1.22
CA MET A 11 0.89 -3.07 0.45
C MET A 11 0.52 -4.52 0.70
N ASP A 12 0.84 -5.04 1.90
CA ASP A 12 0.73 -6.47 2.20
C ASP A 12 -0.73 -6.92 2.22
N GLY A 13 -1.09 -7.85 1.35
CA GLY A 13 -2.47 -8.32 1.18
C GLY A 13 -3.33 -7.45 0.27
N THR A 14 -2.86 -6.26 -0.11
CA THR A 14 -3.58 -5.35 -1.02
C THR A 14 -3.13 -5.54 -2.46
N PHE A 15 -1.84 -5.41 -2.73
CA PHE A 15 -1.28 -5.76 -4.04
C PHE A 15 0.00 -6.58 -3.94
N VAL A 16 0.51 -6.82 -2.75
CA VAL A 16 1.69 -7.65 -2.46
C VAL A 16 1.23 -8.95 -1.81
N ASP A 17 1.61 -10.07 -2.37
CA ASP A 17 1.28 -11.40 -1.85
C ASP A 17 2.24 -11.81 -0.72
N PHE A 18 2.27 -11.00 0.32
CA PHE A 18 3.12 -11.22 1.48
C PHE A 18 2.80 -12.53 2.19
N TYR A 19 1.51 -12.77 2.42
CA TYR A 19 1.04 -13.94 3.16
C TYR A 19 1.13 -15.23 2.34
N GLY A 20 1.38 -15.14 1.04
CA GLY A 20 1.66 -16.28 0.18
C GLY A 20 3.09 -16.81 0.29
N VAL A 21 3.98 -16.08 0.97
CA VAL A 21 5.34 -16.57 1.24
C VAL A 21 5.27 -17.63 2.35
N ILE A 22 5.69 -18.86 2.06
CA ILE A 22 5.46 -20.04 2.92
C ILE A 22 5.93 -19.84 4.36
N ASP A 23 7.08 -19.22 4.55
CA ASP A 23 7.73 -19.08 5.86
C ASP A 23 7.70 -17.63 6.38
N TRP A 24 6.68 -16.85 5.99
CA TRP A 24 6.65 -15.43 6.34
C TRP A 24 6.66 -15.18 7.85
N LEU A 25 5.93 -15.99 8.62
CA LEU A 25 5.84 -15.80 10.07
C LEU A 25 7.16 -16.13 10.76
N GLU A 26 7.79 -17.24 10.39
CA GLU A 26 9.10 -17.64 10.91
C GLU A 26 10.17 -16.59 10.59
N CYS A 27 10.14 -16.05 9.38
CA CYS A 27 11.06 -14.98 8.97
C CYS A 27 10.88 -13.73 9.84
N LEU A 28 9.63 -13.29 10.08
CA LEU A 28 9.38 -12.13 10.93
C LEU A 28 9.90 -12.36 12.35
N THR A 29 9.64 -13.52 12.92
CA THR A 29 10.11 -13.87 14.26
C THR A 29 11.64 -13.86 14.33
N ALA A 30 12.31 -14.25 13.27
CA ALA A 30 13.77 -14.23 13.15
C ALA A 30 14.33 -12.88 12.71
N HIS A 31 13.50 -11.84 12.55
CA HIS A 31 13.86 -10.53 12.02
C HIS A 31 14.53 -10.62 10.64
N ASP A 32 14.02 -11.52 9.78
CA ASP A 32 14.44 -11.68 8.39
C ASP A 32 13.46 -10.99 7.45
N THR A 33 13.95 -10.08 6.62
CA THR A 33 13.12 -9.33 5.67
C THR A 33 12.76 -10.10 4.40
N LYS A 34 13.17 -11.35 4.29
CA LYS A 34 12.94 -12.18 3.10
C LYS A 34 11.51 -12.10 2.55
N PRO A 35 10.43 -12.22 3.37
CA PRO A 35 9.08 -12.16 2.83
C PRO A 35 8.77 -10.85 2.11
N TYR A 36 9.32 -9.74 2.59
CA TYR A 36 9.12 -8.43 1.96
C TYR A 36 9.88 -8.29 0.64
N ARG A 37 10.96 -9.06 0.46
CA ARG A 37 11.78 -8.99 -0.75
C ARG A 37 11.33 -9.93 -1.85
N VAL A 38 10.81 -11.12 -1.48
CA VAL A 38 10.50 -12.19 -2.44
C VAL A 38 9.03 -12.32 -2.77
N ALA A 39 8.14 -11.61 -2.08
CA ALA A 39 6.71 -11.67 -2.32
C ALA A 39 6.39 -11.30 -3.77
N LYS A 40 5.40 -11.99 -4.33
CA LYS A 40 4.91 -11.68 -5.68
C LYS A 40 3.85 -10.59 -5.63
N CYS A 41 3.61 -9.94 -6.74
CA CYS A 41 2.45 -9.09 -6.89
C CYS A 41 1.19 -9.96 -6.96
N LEU A 42 0.11 -9.55 -6.29
CA LEU A 42 -1.19 -10.24 -6.32
C LEU A 42 -1.87 -10.15 -7.70
N TYR A 43 -1.47 -9.17 -8.50
CA TYR A 43 -2.06 -8.89 -9.80
C TYR A 43 -0.97 -8.89 -10.87
N ASN A 44 -1.39 -8.88 -12.12
CA ASN A 44 -0.49 -8.64 -13.23
C ASN A 44 0.12 -7.24 -13.07
N GLU A 45 1.44 -7.15 -13.06
CA GLU A 45 2.15 -5.89 -12.78
C GLU A 45 1.84 -4.81 -13.81
N TYR A 46 1.70 -5.19 -15.08
CA TYR A 46 1.36 -4.25 -16.15
C TYR A 46 -0.05 -3.71 -16.00
N GLU A 47 -1.01 -4.55 -15.65
CA GLU A 47 -2.40 -4.12 -15.42
C GLU A 47 -2.50 -3.17 -14.23
N LEU A 48 -1.78 -3.47 -13.15
CA LEU A 48 -1.74 -2.59 -11.98
C LEU A 48 -1.11 -1.25 -12.33
N LEU A 49 0.03 -1.27 -13.00
CA LEU A 49 0.73 -0.06 -13.41
C LEU A 49 -0.14 0.79 -14.35
N GLU A 50 -0.82 0.15 -15.29
CA GLU A 50 -1.68 0.84 -16.25
C GLU A 50 -2.84 1.57 -15.56
N VAL A 51 -3.57 0.90 -14.65
CA VAL A 51 -4.70 1.53 -13.96
C VAL A 51 -4.23 2.69 -13.06
N LEU A 52 -3.09 2.54 -12.39
CA LEU A 52 -2.54 3.61 -11.58
C LEU A 52 -2.10 4.81 -12.43
N PHE A 53 -1.50 4.54 -13.58
CA PHE A 53 -1.12 5.58 -14.52
C PHE A 53 -2.34 6.34 -15.05
N GLU A 54 -3.40 5.64 -15.41
CA GLU A 54 -4.65 6.26 -15.85
C GLU A 54 -5.28 7.13 -14.76
N LEU A 55 -5.22 6.68 -13.50
CA LEU A 55 -5.69 7.48 -12.37
C LEU A 55 -4.87 8.77 -12.23
N LYS A 56 -3.54 8.70 -12.39
CA LYS A 56 -2.71 9.91 -12.37
C LYS A 56 -3.10 10.88 -13.49
N LEU A 57 -3.39 10.37 -14.68
CA LEU A 57 -3.87 11.21 -15.79
C LEU A 57 -5.20 11.89 -15.48
N LYS A 58 -6.02 11.29 -14.61
CA LYS A 58 -7.28 11.86 -14.12
C LYS A 58 -7.10 12.82 -12.94
N GLY A 59 -5.86 13.06 -12.53
CA GLY A 59 -5.53 14.02 -11.48
C GLY A 59 -5.40 13.42 -10.07
N TRP A 60 -5.37 12.10 -9.93
CA TRP A 60 -5.11 11.46 -8.65
C TRP A 60 -3.62 11.50 -8.29
N ASN A 61 -3.33 11.84 -7.04
CA ASN A 61 -2.03 11.54 -6.45
C ASN A 61 -2.08 10.11 -5.90
N ILE A 62 -1.02 9.35 -6.10
CA ILE A 62 -0.94 7.96 -5.65
C ILE A 62 0.04 7.87 -4.50
N GLY A 63 -0.43 7.41 -3.35
CA GLY A 63 0.39 7.24 -2.16
C GLY A 63 0.37 5.80 -1.67
N ILE A 64 1.44 5.40 -1.01
CA ILE A 64 1.53 4.16 -0.26
C ILE A 64 1.50 4.51 1.22
N ILE A 65 0.65 3.85 1.99
CA ILE A 65 0.64 3.89 3.45
C ILE A 65 0.65 2.47 3.98
N SER A 66 1.76 2.06 4.51
CA SER A 66 2.00 0.67 4.92
C SER A 66 2.55 0.62 6.34
N TRP A 67 2.15 -0.41 7.08
CA TRP A 67 2.71 -0.69 8.39
C TRP A 67 3.98 -1.53 8.26
N SER A 68 4.91 -1.34 9.20
CA SER A 68 6.01 -2.25 9.42
C SER A 68 5.51 -3.54 10.11
N SER A 69 6.40 -4.41 10.54
CA SER A 69 6.02 -5.69 11.14
C SER A 69 5.49 -5.55 12.56
N LYS A 70 4.73 -6.55 13.01
CA LYS A 70 4.24 -6.65 14.39
C LYS A 70 5.34 -6.87 15.42
N GLU A 71 6.57 -7.10 15.00
CA GLU A 71 7.69 -7.38 15.91
C GLU A 71 8.06 -6.16 16.77
N ASN A 72 7.61 -4.97 16.40
CA ASN A 72 7.80 -3.73 17.17
C ASN A 72 9.26 -3.50 17.54
N ASN A 73 10.15 -3.67 16.56
CA ASN A 73 11.59 -3.50 16.72
C ASN A 73 12.06 -2.40 15.75
N ALA A 74 12.55 -1.28 16.28
CA ALA A 74 12.90 -0.11 15.48
C ALA A 74 14.01 -0.39 14.46
N GLU A 75 14.98 -1.22 14.79
CA GLU A 75 16.04 -1.59 13.87
C GLU A 75 15.52 -2.48 12.72
N PHE A 76 14.70 -3.46 13.06
CA PHE A 76 14.05 -4.30 12.07
C PHE A 76 13.09 -3.50 11.19
N ASP A 77 12.34 -2.57 11.77
CA ASP A 77 11.42 -1.68 11.02
C ASP A 77 12.14 -0.91 9.91
N LYS A 78 13.35 -0.44 10.17
CA LYS A 78 14.16 0.23 9.14
C LYS A 78 14.50 -0.70 7.99
N LYS A 79 14.84 -1.95 8.31
CA LYS A 79 15.13 -2.98 7.30
C LYS A 79 13.90 -3.34 6.49
N VAL A 80 12.74 -3.42 7.14
CA VAL A 80 11.45 -3.68 6.49
C VAL A 80 11.10 -2.54 5.53
N GLU A 81 11.25 -1.29 5.97
CA GLU A 81 10.98 -0.13 5.10
C GLU A 81 11.88 -0.16 3.86
N GLN A 82 13.17 -0.42 4.05
CA GLN A 82 14.10 -0.53 2.93
C GLN A 82 13.69 -1.65 1.96
N ALA A 83 13.34 -2.82 2.50
CA ALA A 83 12.90 -3.95 1.68
C ALA A 83 11.64 -3.62 0.87
N LYS A 84 10.67 -2.93 1.48
CA LYS A 84 9.45 -2.51 0.79
C LYS A 84 9.75 -1.51 -0.33
N ARG A 85 10.66 -0.56 -0.10
CA ARG A 85 11.06 0.42 -1.14
C ARG A 85 11.80 -0.26 -2.28
N GLU A 86 12.67 -1.21 -1.99
CA GLU A 86 13.39 -1.99 -3.00
C GLU A 86 12.41 -2.83 -3.83
N TRP A 87 11.39 -3.42 -3.18
CA TRP A 87 10.35 -4.18 -3.88
C TRP A 87 9.59 -3.29 -4.89
N MET A 88 9.21 -2.09 -4.46
CA MET A 88 8.54 -1.12 -5.34
C MET A 88 9.42 -0.75 -6.53
N PHE A 89 10.71 -0.55 -6.29
CA PHE A 89 11.67 -0.25 -7.35
C PHE A 89 11.81 -1.41 -8.34
N GLU A 90 11.96 -2.63 -7.86
CA GLU A 90 12.09 -3.82 -8.70
C GLU A 90 10.86 -4.05 -9.59
N LYS A 91 9.68 -3.74 -9.07
CA LYS A 91 8.42 -3.87 -9.81
C LYS A 91 8.11 -2.66 -10.71
N CYS A 92 8.98 -1.66 -10.73
CA CYS A 92 8.82 -0.41 -11.47
C CYS A 92 7.59 0.39 -11.04
N LEU A 93 7.05 0.14 -9.84
CA LEU A 93 5.89 0.85 -9.31
C LEU A 93 6.28 2.18 -8.65
N ASP A 94 7.54 2.33 -8.24
CA ASP A 94 8.05 3.54 -7.60
C ASP A 94 7.94 4.78 -8.49
N ILE A 95 8.02 4.61 -9.83
CA ILE A 95 7.95 5.72 -10.79
C ILE A 95 6.58 6.41 -10.80
N ILE A 96 5.53 5.71 -10.36
CA ILE A 96 4.15 6.21 -10.41
C ILE A 96 3.67 6.70 -9.05
N ILE A 97 4.41 6.41 -7.99
CA ILE A 97 4.04 6.73 -6.62
C ILE A 97 4.53 8.15 -6.29
N ASP A 98 3.60 9.01 -5.81
CA ASP A 98 3.92 10.37 -5.40
C ASP A 98 4.48 10.41 -3.98
N LYS A 99 4.05 9.50 -3.11
CA LYS A 99 4.49 9.43 -1.71
C LYS A 99 4.45 7.99 -1.21
N MET A 100 5.48 7.57 -0.52
CA MET A 100 5.53 6.27 0.15
C MET A 100 5.83 6.45 1.62
N ILE A 101 4.90 6.04 2.47
CA ILE A 101 5.00 6.15 3.92
C ILE A 101 4.93 4.76 4.54
N VAL A 102 5.93 4.41 5.33
CA VAL A 102 5.95 3.19 6.13
C VAL A 102 6.01 3.60 7.59
N THR A 103 5.00 3.23 8.37
CA THR A 103 4.89 3.57 9.78
C THR A 103 5.05 2.33 10.65
N PRO A 104 5.35 2.49 11.95
CA PRO A 104 5.29 1.37 12.87
C PRO A 104 3.91 0.71 12.87
N TYR A 105 3.88 -0.58 13.17
CA TYR A 105 2.62 -1.33 13.22
C TYR A 105 1.63 -0.70 14.20
N GLY A 106 0.39 -0.55 13.75
CA GLY A 106 -0.71 -0.05 14.59
C GLY A 106 -0.89 1.46 14.58
N VAL A 107 0.01 2.23 13.98
CA VAL A 107 -0.18 3.68 13.84
C VAL A 107 -1.38 3.95 12.93
N CYS A 108 -2.30 4.81 13.36
CA CYS A 108 -3.50 5.12 12.59
C CYS A 108 -3.14 5.72 11.24
N LYS A 109 -3.52 5.04 10.17
CA LYS A 109 -3.21 5.47 8.81
C LYS A 109 -3.88 6.79 8.45
N ALA A 110 -5.13 7.00 8.91
CA ALA A 110 -5.83 8.26 8.68
C ALA A 110 -5.10 9.44 9.31
N ASP A 111 -4.63 9.28 10.54
CA ASP A 111 -3.90 10.37 11.22
C ASP A 111 -2.60 10.72 10.50
N THR A 112 -1.89 9.71 10.00
CA THR A 112 -0.66 9.91 9.23
C THR A 112 -0.92 10.66 7.91
N CYS A 113 -2.02 10.35 7.24
CA CYS A 113 -2.35 10.92 5.93
C CYS A 113 -3.16 12.21 5.99
N ARG A 114 -3.65 12.61 7.16
CA ARG A 114 -4.56 13.74 7.34
C ARG A 114 -4.04 15.05 6.77
N LYS A 115 -2.74 15.29 6.88
CA LYS A 115 -2.12 16.52 6.36
C LYS A 115 -2.19 16.67 4.84
N TYR A 116 -2.47 15.58 4.12
CA TYR A 116 -2.62 15.62 2.67
C TYR A 116 -4.07 15.88 2.23
N GLY A 117 -5.02 15.91 3.18
CA GLY A 117 -6.42 16.22 2.93
C GLY A 117 -7.24 15.01 2.49
N PHE A 118 -8.19 15.23 1.58
CA PHE A 118 -9.08 14.19 1.09
C PHE A 118 -8.31 13.03 0.46
N GLY A 119 -8.72 11.81 0.77
CA GLY A 119 -8.11 10.63 0.19
C GLY A 119 -8.99 9.39 0.33
N ILE A 120 -8.83 8.48 -0.61
CA ILE A 120 -9.43 7.14 -0.57
C ILE A 120 -8.37 6.16 -0.11
N LEU A 121 -8.72 5.26 0.80
CA LEU A 121 -7.84 4.18 1.25
C LEU A 121 -8.27 2.85 0.64
N ALA A 122 -7.36 2.18 -0.03
CA ALA A 122 -7.51 0.78 -0.43
C ALA A 122 -6.68 -0.10 0.51
N ASP A 123 -7.33 -0.96 1.26
CA ASP A 123 -6.70 -1.80 2.29
C ASP A 123 -7.48 -3.10 2.42
N ASP A 124 -6.78 -4.20 2.67
CA ASP A 124 -7.40 -5.51 2.86
C ASP A 124 -7.94 -5.71 4.27
N GLU A 125 -7.53 -4.88 5.23
CA GLU A 125 -7.96 -5.00 6.63
C GLU A 125 -9.15 -4.10 6.93
N GLU A 126 -10.24 -4.71 7.40
CA GLU A 126 -11.46 -3.99 7.79
C GLU A 126 -11.20 -2.96 8.86
N GLN A 127 -10.36 -3.27 9.85
CA GLN A 127 -10.00 -2.35 10.92
C GLN A 127 -9.45 -1.03 10.37
N ASN A 128 -8.57 -1.09 9.37
CA ASN A 128 -7.98 0.10 8.77
C ASN A 128 -9.01 0.89 7.98
N ARG A 129 -9.89 0.21 7.25
CA ARG A 129 -10.96 0.87 6.51
C ARG A 129 -11.95 1.55 7.45
N ASN A 130 -12.32 0.91 8.55
CA ASN A 130 -13.26 1.47 9.52
C ASN A 130 -12.70 2.71 10.23
N ALA A 131 -11.39 2.78 10.42
CA ALA A 131 -10.72 3.91 11.07
C ALA A 131 -10.43 5.08 10.10
N TRP A 132 -10.67 4.90 8.81
CA TRP A 132 -10.39 5.90 7.80
C TRP A 132 -11.53 6.91 7.70
N ASP A 133 -11.25 8.18 7.95
CA ASP A 133 -12.24 9.27 7.95
C ASP A 133 -11.96 10.38 6.92
N LEU A 134 -10.97 10.17 6.04
CA LEU A 134 -10.55 11.17 5.06
C LEU A 134 -11.29 11.08 3.72
N GLY A 135 -12.09 10.06 3.55
CA GLY A 135 -12.87 9.82 2.34
C GLY A 135 -13.39 8.39 2.30
N ALA A 136 -13.75 7.91 1.11
CA ALA A 136 -14.22 6.55 0.91
C ALA A 136 -13.10 5.53 1.10
N THR A 137 -13.47 4.26 1.23
CA THR A 137 -12.53 3.16 1.31
C THR A 137 -12.81 2.13 0.23
N ILE A 138 -11.79 1.37 -0.13
CA ILE A 138 -11.89 0.25 -1.04
C ILE A 138 -11.44 -1.00 -0.28
N ASP A 139 -12.30 -2.02 -0.30
CA ASP A 139 -11.95 -3.33 0.24
C ASP A 139 -11.06 -4.06 -0.78
N ALA A 140 -9.77 -4.13 -0.49
CA ALA A 140 -8.80 -4.75 -1.39
C ALA A 140 -8.90 -6.29 -1.44
N ASN A 141 -9.75 -6.91 -0.61
CA ASN A 141 -10.06 -8.34 -0.74
C ASN A 141 -10.95 -8.63 -1.97
N ASN A 142 -11.67 -7.62 -2.45
CA ASN A 142 -12.27 -7.65 -3.78
C ASN A 142 -11.15 -7.42 -4.81
N ASN A 143 -11.42 -7.65 -6.08
CA ASN A 143 -10.39 -7.40 -7.10
C ASN A 143 -10.00 -5.92 -7.11
N LEU A 144 -8.78 -5.61 -6.66
CA LEU A 144 -8.30 -4.23 -6.52
C LEU A 144 -8.33 -3.51 -7.88
N ILE A 145 -7.88 -4.16 -8.95
CA ILE A 145 -7.83 -3.53 -10.27
C ILE A 145 -9.23 -3.13 -10.72
N GLU A 146 -10.21 -4.02 -10.55
CA GLU A 146 -11.61 -3.72 -10.90
C GLU A 146 -12.17 -2.57 -10.04
N GLU A 147 -11.84 -2.55 -8.75
CA GLU A 147 -12.26 -1.46 -7.86
C GLU A 147 -11.62 -0.13 -8.26
N LEU A 148 -10.35 -0.13 -8.64
CA LEU A 148 -9.65 1.08 -9.10
C LEU A 148 -10.23 1.58 -10.43
N LYS A 149 -10.60 0.68 -11.34
CA LYS A 149 -11.24 1.06 -12.61
C LYS A 149 -12.55 1.82 -12.40
N LYS A 150 -13.28 1.53 -11.32
CA LYS A 150 -14.51 2.28 -10.98
C LYS A 150 -14.22 3.76 -10.73
N LEU A 151 -13.05 4.09 -10.20
CA LEU A 151 -12.64 5.48 -9.98
C LEU A 151 -12.40 6.23 -11.30
N LEU A 152 -12.07 5.53 -12.36
CA LEU A 152 -11.82 6.15 -13.68
C LEU A 152 -13.10 6.64 -14.34
N VAL A 153 -14.23 6.07 -14.00
CA VAL A 153 -15.54 6.38 -14.61
C VAL A 153 -16.49 7.12 -13.67
N ALA A 154 -16.02 7.41 -12.46
CA ALA A 154 -16.81 8.11 -11.44
C ALA A 154 -16.80 9.63 -11.68
#